data_f5e958e8d283ea8090a146c2b597dd41
#
_entry.id   f5e958e8d283ea8090a146c2b597dd41
#
_cell.length_a   1.000
_cell.length_b   1.000
_cell.length_c   1.000
_cell.angle_alpha   90.00
_cell.angle_beta   90.00
_cell.angle_gamma   90.00
#
_symmetry.space_group_name_H-M   'P 1'
#
loop_
_entity.id
_entity.type
_entity.pdbx_description
1 polymer ?
#
loop_
_entity_poly.entity_id
_entity_poly.type
_entity_poly.pdbx_seq_one_letter_code
_entity_poly.pdbx_strand_id
1 'polypeptide(L)'
;RRQRQMCIRDSFKEAGFKTWFLSNQRPQGAMIDKLAKDADSLVYLPEPRYDMQLLEAMKQVIAEDPEHDLLIILHCYGSHFTYHQRYPREFARFLPDDNVAINRKNVEKLVNAYDNSIYYTDHFLSQTIEYLRSLENDCSALLYCADHGEDILDDERERFLHASPTTTFYQLYVANLGWFSPEYRREFPEKVEAARNPLHVSKHGRYRFDRRRLHRSGLLVGQSDIRLPGTAPLSERSQPGRSFPENRPVG
;
A
#
# COMPACT_ATOMS: atom_id res chain seq x y z
N ARG A 1 20.55 20.30 19.89
CA ARG A 1 19.13 20.51 19.54
C ARG A 1 18.69 19.27 18.79
N ARG A 2 17.92 18.39 19.44
CA ARG A 2 17.25 17.26 18.76
C ARG A 2 16.25 17.86 17.79
N GLN A 3 16.53 17.73 16.49
CA GLN A 3 15.56 18.03 15.46
C GLN A 3 14.44 16.97 15.60
N ARG A 4 13.28 17.37 16.14
CA ARG A 4 12.08 16.53 16.13
C ARG A 4 11.77 16.25 14.67
N GLN A 5 11.95 15.01 14.22
CA GLN A 5 11.34 14.55 12.99
C GLN A 5 9.84 14.59 13.22
N MET A 6 9.20 15.60 12.68
CA MET A 6 7.75 15.73 12.72
C MET A 6 7.18 14.61 11.89
N CYS A 7 6.48 13.70 12.55
CA CYS A 7 5.75 12.62 11.89
C CYS A 7 4.63 13.23 11.04
N ILE A 8 4.29 12.60 9.90
CA ILE A 8 3.15 13.00 9.05
C ILE A 8 1.88 13.15 9.90
N ARG A 9 1.64 12.22 10.83
CA ARG A 9 0.50 12.26 11.75
C ARG A 9 0.48 13.47 12.66
N ASP A 10 1.65 13.90 13.19
CA ASP A 10 1.72 15.11 14.01
C ASP A 10 1.24 16.34 13.23
N SER A 11 1.60 16.40 11.92
CA SER A 11 1.13 17.47 11.04
C SER A 11 -0.38 17.42 10.80
N PHE A 12 -0.98 16.23 10.69
CA PHE A 12 -2.44 16.11 10.56
C PHE A 12 -3.15 16.46 11.86
N LYS A 13 -2.65 16.02 13.02
CA LYS A 13 -3.18 16.41 14.34
C LYS A 13 -3.10 17.93 14.56
N GLU A 14 -1.96 18.55 14.22
CA GLU A 14 -1.81 20.01 14.28
C GLU A 14 -2.78 20.74 13.34
N ALA A 15 -3.23 20.09 12.27
CA ALA A 15 -4.24 20.60 11.33
C ALA A 15 -5.69 20.32 11.78
N GLY A 16 -5.89 19.65 12.92
CA GLY A 16 -7.22 19.37 13.48
C GLY A 16 -7.80 18.01 13.09
N PHE A 17 -7.05 17.17 12.38
CA PHE A 17 -7.50 15.82 12.02
C PHE A 17 -7.48 14.89 13.23
N LYS A 18 -8.51 14.05 13.35
CA LYS A 18 -8.49 12.89 14.23
C LYS A 18 -7.84 11.71 13.51
N THR A 19 -6.89 11.07 14.16
CA THR A 19 -6.03 10.08 13.54
C THR A 19 -6.35 8.67 14.02
N TRP A 20 -6.56 7.74 13.07
CA TRP A 20 -6.86 6.33 13.33
C TRP A 20 -5.80 5.44 12.71
N PHE A 21 -5.39 4.40 13.44
CA PHE A 21 -4.54 3.34 12.92
C PHE A 21 -5.27 2.01 13.08
N LEU A 22 -5.71 1.46 11.95
CA LEU A 22 -6.41 0.18 11.87
C LEU A 22 -5.43 -0.87 11.34
N SER A 23 -5.15 -1.90 12.12
CA SER A 23 -4.15 -2.90 11.75
C SER A 23 -4.74 -4.30 11.64
N ASN A 24 -4.45 -4.92 10.51
CA ASN A 24 -4.73 -6.33 10.26
C ASN A 24 -3.57 -7.24 10.69
N GLN A 25 -2.51 -6.69 11.29
CA GLN A 25 -1.37 -7.43 11.80
C GLN A 25 -1.30 -7.34 13.32
N ARG A 26 -0.75 -8.36 13.98
CA ARG A 26 -0.48 -8.31 15.43
C ARG A 26 0.66 -7.35 15.75
N PRO A 27 0.69 -6.77 16.98
CA PRO A 27 1.86 -6.05 17.43
C PRO A 27 3.12 -6.92 17.33
N GLN A 28 4.18 -6.35 16.71
CA GLN A 28 5.41 -7.08 16.44
C GLN A 28 6.58 -6.59 17.30
N GLY A 29 6.37 -5.55 18.14
CA GLY A 29 7.44 -4.88 18.88
C GLY A 29 8.35 -4.02 18.01
N ALA A 30 8.01 -3.84 16.74
CA ALA A 30 8.77 -3.11 15.74
C ALA A 30 8.50 -1.60 15.75
N MET A 31 9.17 -0.88 14.84
CA MET A 31 8.98 0.57 14.68
C MET A 31 7.53 0.93 14.33
N ILE A 32 6.85 0.08 13.55
CA ILE A 32 5.46 0.31 13.15
C ILE A 32 4.52 0.42 14.35
N ASP A 33 4.73 -0.39 15.40
CA ASP A 33 3.92 -0.33 16.62
C ASP A 33 4.14 0.96 17.40
N LYS A 34 5.36 1.52 17.35
CA LYS A 34 5.63 2.84 17.95
C LYS A 34 4.91 3.93 17.17
N LEU A 35 4.94 3.84 15.84
CA LEU A 35 4.20 4.75 14.99
C LEU A 35 2.68 4.61 15.16
N ALA A 36 2.16 3.39 15.34
CA ALA A 36 0.74 3.15 15.56
C ALA A 36 0.24 3.79 16.87
N LYS A 37 1.03 3.72 17.94
CA LYS A 37 0.68 4.28 19.27
C LYS A 37 0.56 5.81 19.29
N ASP A 38 1.10 6.51 18.30
CA ASP A 38 0.97 7.96 18.23
C ASP A 38 -0.36 8.40 17.58
N ALA A 39 -1.18 7.47 17.04
CA ALA A 39 -2.53 7.76 16.58
C ALA A 39 -3.46 8.06 17.77
N ASP A 40 -4.54 8.83 17.55
CA ASP A 40 -5.53 9.09 18.59
C ASP A 40 -6.31 7.81 18.93
N SER A 41 -6.49 6.95 17.94
CA SER A 41 -7.14 5.64 18.09
C SER A 41 -6.35 4.56 17.37
N LEU A 42 -6.14 3.42 18.04
CA LEU A 42 -5.43 2.25 17.54
C LEU A 42 -6.30 1.01 17.69
N VAL A 43 -6.57 0.34 16.58
CA VAL A 43 -7.39 -0.88 16.53
C VAL A 43 -6.62 -2.01 15.86
N TYR A 44 -6.51 -3.14 16.55
CA TYR A 44 -6.02 -4.40 15.96
C TYR A 44 -7.21 -5.31 15.67
N LEU A 45 -7.37 -5.72 14.41
CA LEU A 45 -8.50 -6.54 13.99
C LEU A 45 -8.36 -8.00 14.44
N PRO A 46 -9.50 -8.70 14.69
CA PRO A 46 -9.50 -10.11 15.08
C PRO A 46 -9.16 -11.06 13.92
N GLU A 47 -8.89 -12.32 14.23
CA GLU A 47 -8.79 -13.40 13.24
C GLU A 47 -10.18 -13.78 12.64
N PRO A 48 -10.28 -14.26 11.40
CA PRO A 48 -9.22 -14.33 10.39
C PRO A 48 -8.84 -12.94 9.86
N ARG A 49 -7.58 -12.79 9.40
CA ARG A 49 -7.03 -11.48 9.06
C ARG A 49 -6.96 -11.27 7.56
N TYR A 50 -8.10 -11.02 6.95
CA TYR A 50 -8.20 -10.61 5.57
C TYR A 50 -8.36 -9.10 5.46
N ASP A 51 -7.71 -8.47 4.50
CA ASP A 51 -7.67 -6.99 4.38
C ASP A 51 -9.04 -6.35 4.16
N MET A 52 -10.04 -7.10 3.67
CA MET A 52 -11.42 -6.61 3.61
C MET A 52 -12.01 -6.23 4.98
N GLN A 53 -11.51 -6.77 6.08
CA GLN A 53 -11.93 -6.37 7.42
C GLN A 53 -11.49 -4.93 7.76
N LEU A 54 -10.38 -4.45 7.18
CA LEU A 54 -9.97 -3.06 7.32
C LEU A 54 -10.97 -2.10 6.69
N LEU A 55 -11.56 -2.48 5.54
CA LEU A 55 -12.61 -1.69 4.90
C LEU A 55 -13.84 -1.57 5.81
N GLU A 56 -14.28 -2.68 6.42
CA GLU A 56 -15.43 -2.64 7.32
C GLU A 56 -15.15 -1.82 8.58
N ALA A 57 -13.96 -1.95 9.15
CA ALA A 57 -13.55 -1.11 10.29
C ALA A 57 -13.46 0.38 9.89
N MET A 58 -12.97 0.70 8.71
CA MET A 58 -12.92 2.06 8.20
C MET A 58 -14.33 2.66 8.03
N LYS A 59 -15.27 1.89 7.48
CA LYS A 59 -16.67 2.31 7.35
C LYS A 59 -17.29 2.67 8.70
N GLN A 60 -17.01 1.84 9.72
CA GLN A 60 -17.48 2.10 11.08
C GLN A 60 -16.89 3.40 11.64
N VAL A 61 -15.57 3.60 11.51
CA VAL A 61 -14.90 4.83 11.97
C VAL A 61 -15.50 6.06 11.31
N ILE A 62 -15.73 6.04 9.99
CA ILE A 62 -16.31 7.17 9.26
C ILE A 62 -17.76 7.44 9.72
N ALA A 63 -18.55 6.40 9.96
CA ALA A 63 -19.94 6.52 10.41
C ALA A 63 -20.05 7.02 11.86
N GLU A 64 -19.10 6.65 12.73
CA GLU A 64 -19.09 7.02 14.14
C GLU A 64 -18.55 8.43 14.40
N ASP A 65 -17.82 9.00 13.47
CA ASP A 65 -17.15 10.30 13.64
C ASP A 65 -17.38 11.26 12.45
N PRO A 66 -18.65 11.67 12.22
CA PRO A 66 -19.00 12.54 11.09
C PRO A 66 -18.56 14.01 11.26
N GLU A 67 -18.15 14.41 12.46
CA GLU A 67 -17.86 15.81 12.79
C GLU A 67 -16.40 16.20 12.56
N HIS A 68 -15.49 15.23 12.40
CA HIS A 68 -14.06 15.50 12.31
C HIS A 68 -13.50 15.16 10.92
N ASP A 69 -12.50 15.92 10.52
CA ASP A 69 -11.60 15.49 9.45
C ASP A 69 -10.77 14.29 9.92
N LEU A 70 -10.72 13.23 9.14
CA LEU A 70 -10.10 11.95 9.54
C LEU A 70 -8.84 11.66 8.74
N LEU A 71 -7.77 11.24 9.43
CA LEU A 71 -6.66 10.50 8.85
C LEU A 71 -6.76 9.05 9.29
N ILE A 72 -7.11 8.15 8.39
CA ILE A 72 -7.21 6.72 8.68
C ILE A 72 -6.05 5.99 8.00
N ILE A 73 -5.22 5.32 8.78
CA ILE A 73 -4.13 4.48 8.30
C ILE A 73 -4.60 3.03 8.34
N LEU A 74 -4.68 2.39 7.17
CA LEU A 74 -5.03 0.99 7.00
C LEU A 74 -3.74 0.17 6.86
N HIS A 75 -3.34 -0.50 7.95
CA HIS A 75 -2.15 -1.34 7.97
C HIS A 75 -2.50 -2.76 7.52
N CYS A 76 -2.37 -3.00 6.22
CA CYS A 76 -2.73 -4.24 5.55
C CYS A 76 -1.76 -5.39 5.87
N TYR A 77 -2.25 -6.60 5.77
CA TYR A 77 -1.39 -7.79 5.71
C TYR A 77 -0.77 -7.93 4.32
N GLY A 78 -1.54 -7.56 3.29
CA GLY A 78 -1.11 -7.59 1.90
C GLY A 78 -0.59 -8.96 1.47
N SER A 79 0.50 -8.94 0.72
CA SER A 79 1.16 -10.15 0.20
C SER A 79 2.28 -10.67 1.10
N HIS A 80 2.16 -10.50 2.42
CA HIS A 80 3.15 -11.02 3.37
C HIS A 80 3.17 -12.56 3.36
N PHE A 81 4.34 -13.17 3.35
CA PHE A 81 4.48 -14.63 3.44
C PHE A 81 3.84 -15.18 4.73
N THR A 82 3.06 -16.24 4.72
CA THR A 82 2.77 -17.25 3.71
C THR A 82 1.61 -16.80 2.81
N TYR A 83 1.87 -16.62 1.52
CA TYR A 83 0.96 -15.95 0.57
C TYR A 83 -0.44 -16.58 0.49
N HIS A 84 -0.56 -17.94 0.43
CA HIS A 84 -1.85 -18.63 0.31
C HIS A 84 -2.79 -18.41 1.52
N GLN A 85 -2.30 -17.79 2.60
CA GLN A 85 -3.09 -17.42 3.78
C GLN A 85 -3.58 -15.96 3.73
N ARG A 86 -3.24 -15.22 2.67
CA ARG A 86 -3.54 -13.78 2.57
C ARG A 86 -4.86 -13.50 1.87
N TYR A 87 -5.53 -14.49 1.32
CA TYR A 87 -6.80 -14.36 0.59
C TYR A 87 -7.73 -15.52 0.92
N PRO A 88 -9.07 -15.29 0.88
CA PRO A 88 -10.06 -16.37 0.96
C PRO A 88 -9.98 -17.28 -0.28
N ARG A 89 -10.40 -18.54 -0.14
CA ARG A 89 -10.26 -19.55 -1.20
C ARG A 89 -10.94 -19.18 -2.53
N GLU A 90 -12.04 -18.46 -2.47
CA GLU A 90 -12.76 -17.95 -3.65
C GLU A 90 -11.94 -16.97 -4.49
N PHE A 91 -10.86 -16.39 -3.92
CA PHE A 91 -9.91 -15.54 -4.64
C PHE A 91 -8.71 -16.29 -5.19
N ALA A 92 -8.63 -17.61 -5.03
CA ALA A 92 -7.58 -18.44 -5.62
C ALA A 92 -7.82 -18.64 -7.13
N ARG A 93 -7.43 -17.65 -7.93
CA ARG A 93 -7.59 -17.62 -9.39
C ARG A 93 -6.48 -18.37 -10.12
N PHE A 94 -5.27 -18.28 -9.61
CA PHE A 94 -4.07 -18.91 -10.19
C PHE A 94 -3.76 -20.18 -9.41
N LEU A 95 -3.72 -21.32 -10.12
CA LEU A 95 -3.57 -22.65 -9.50
C LEU A 95 -2.50 -23.46 -10.21
N PRO A 96 -1.79 -24.37 -9.50
CA PRO A 96 -1.89 -24.65 -8.07
C PRO A 96 -1.27 -23.55 -7.19
N ASP A 97 -1.81 -23.35 -5.97
CA ASP A 97 -1.39 -22.30 -5.03
C ASP A 97 -1.21 -22.83 -3.58
N ASP A 98 -1.22 -24.13 -3.39
CA ASP A 98 -1.11 -24.78 -2.10
C ASP A 98 0.23 -24.49 -1.40
N ASN A 99 0.22 -24.60 -0.06
CA ASN A 99 1.41 -24.36 0.75
C ASN A 99 2.50 -25.39 0.42
N VAL A 100 3.67 -24.89 0.06
CA VAL A 100 4.79 -25.73 -0.39
C VAL A 100 6.13 -25.25 0.18
N ALA A 101 7.08 -26.17 0.23
CA ALA A 101 8.46 -25.81 0.57
C ALA A 101 9.06 -24.83 -0.45
N ILE A 102 9.84 -23.87 0.06
CA ILE A 102 10.52 -22.86 -0.74
C ILE A 102 11.70 -23.53 -1.49
N ASN A 103 11.49 -23.80 -2.74
CA ASN A 103 12.51 -24.34 -3.64
C ASN A 103 12.07 -24.16 -5.11
N ARG A 104 13.02 -24.33 -6.05
CA ARG A 104 12.76 -24.15 -7.49
C ARG A 104 11.65 -25.04 -8.06
N LYS A 105 11.42 -26.23 -7.50
CA LYS A 105 10.36 -27.12 -7.98
C LYS A 105 8.95 -26.58 -7.68
N ASN A 106 8.86 -25.69 -6.73
CA ASN A 106 7.60 -25.13 -6.26
C ASN A 106 7.40 -23.66 -6.68
N VAL A 107 8.28 -23.10 -7.53
CA VAL A 107 8.22 -21.69 -7.95
C VAL A 107 6.84 -21.33 -8.51
N GLU A 108 6.29 -22.17 -9.39
CA GLU A 108 4.96 -21.93 -9.98
C GLU A 108 3.87 -21.76 -8.90
N LYS A 109 3.85 -22.66 -7.91
CA LYS A 109 2.87 -22.57 -6.80
C LYS A 109 3.07 -21.33 -5.92
N LEU A 110 4.33 -20.97 -5.67
CA LEU A 110 4.68 -19.79 -4.89
C LEU A 110 4.26 -18.50 -5.61
N VAL A 111 4.54 -18.42 -6.90
CA VAL A 111 4.13 -17.29 -7.76
C VAL A 111 2.61 -17.21 -7.84
N ASN A 112 1.91 -18.33 -8.09
CA ASN A 112 0.45 -18.35 -8.14
C ASN A 112 -0.18 -17.87 -6.83
N ALA A 113 0.34 -18.32 -5.68
CA ALA A 113 -0.14 -17.87 -4.38
C ALA A 113 0.15 -16.38 -4.14
N TYR A 114 1.31 -15.89 -4.57
CA TYR A 114 1.64 -14.47 -4.51
C TYR A 114 0.71 -13.63 -5.39
N ASP A 115 0.50 -14.04 -6.64
CA ASP A 115 -0.37 -13.36 -7.59
C ASP A 115 -1.84 -13.34 -7.10
N ASN A 116 -2.32 -14.43 -6.48
CA ASN A 116 -3.63 -14.44 -5.83
C ASN A 116 -3.71 -13.44 -4.68
N SER A 117 -2.66 -13.27 -3.88
CA SER A 117 -2.63 -12.28 -2.81
C SER A 117 -2.65 -10.84 -3.35
N ILE A 118 -1.95 -10.57 -4.47
CA ILE A 118 -2.01 -9.28 -5.19
C ILE A 118 -3.43 -9.05 -5.75
N TYR A 119 -4.02 -10.08 -6.36
CA TYR A 119 -5.40 -10.00 -6.88
C TYR A 119 -6.40 -9.66 -5.78
N TYR A 120 -6.23 -10.23 -4.58
CA TYR A 120 -7.08 -9.91 -3.43
C TYR A 120 -6.83 -8.49 -2.89
N THR A 121 -5.59 -8.03 -2.87
CA THR A 121 -5.25 -6.64 -2.52
C THR A 121 -5.90 -5.66 -3.49
N ASP A 122 -5.87 -5.93 -4.80
CA ASP A 122 -6.54 -5.12 -5.81
C ASP A 122 -8.05 -5.04 -5.57
N HIS A 123 -8.68 -6.18 -5.25
CA HIS A 123 -10.09 -6.21 -4.88
C HIS A 123 -10.38 -5.35 -3.64
N PHE A 124 -9.59 -5.47 -2.58
CA PHE A 124 -9.72 -4.65 -1.37
C PHE A 124 -9.65 -3.15 -1.69
N LEU A 125 -8.65 -2.74 -2.48
CA LEU A 125 -8.48 -1.35 -2.87
C LEU A 125 -9.62 -0.85 -3.75
N SER A 126 -10.09 -1.67 -4.69
CA SER A 126 -11.24 -1.36 -5.53
C SER A 126 -12.49 -1.12 -4.70
N GLN A 127 -12.80 -2.02 -3.75
CA GLN A 127 -13.96 -1.87 -2.87
C GLN A 127 -13.83 -0.65 -1.93
N THR A 128 -12.62 -0.35 -1.49
CA THR A 128 -12.34 0.86 -0.69
C THR A 128 -12.62 2.13 -1.50
N ILE A 129 -12.18 2.18 -2.75
CA ILE A 129 -12.45 3.30 -3.66
C ILE A 129 -13.94 3.44 -3.96
N GLU A 130 -14.64 2.32 -4.22
CA GLU A 130 -16.09 2.34 -4.46
C GLU A 130 -16.85 2.89 -3.24
N TYR A 131 -16.47 2.48 -2.04
CA TYR A 131 -17.06 3.03 -0.82
C TYR A 131 -16.80 4.55 -0.70
N LEU A 132 -15.56 4.99 -0.85
CA LEU A 132 -15.24 6.42 -0.79
C LEU A 132 -15.95 7.23 -1.88
N ARG A 133 -16.13 6.65 -3.06
CA ARG A 133 -16.89 7.26 -4.16
C ARG A 133 -18.39 7.40 -3.81
N SER A 134 -18.91 6.49 -2.98
CA SER A 134 -20.32 6.55 -2.53
C SER A 134 -20.59 7.61 -1.46
N LEU A 135 -19.55 8.16 -0.85
CA LEU A 135 -19.66 9.28 0.09
C LEU A 135 -19.84 10.57 -0.70
N GLU A 136 -21.10 10.93 -0.94
CA GLU A 136 -21.45 12.13 -1.71
C GLU A 136 -20.97 13.40 -1.00
N ASN A 137 -20.36 14.30 -1.76
CA ASN A 137 -19.83 15.59 -1.30
C ASN A 137 -18.60 15.52 -0.37
N ASP A 138 -18.04 14.35 -0.11
CA ASP A 138 -16.86 14.23 0.73
C ASP A 138 -15.57 14.51 -0.07
N CYS A 139 -14.75 15.40 0.51
CA CYS A 139 -13.43 15.72 -0.02
C CYS A 139 -12.43 14.68 0.45
N SER A 140 -12.33 13.55 -0.26
CA SER A 140 -11.52 12.42 0.15
C SER A 140 -10.37 12.10 -0.81
N ALA A 141 -9.27 11.60 -0.25
CA ALA A 141 -8.11 11.13 -0.97
C ALA A 141 -7.65 9.79 -0.40
N LEU A 142 -7.14 8.93 -1.27
CA LEU A 142 -6.65 7.61 -0.95
C LEU A 142 -5.26 7.44 -1.54
N LEU A 143 -4.24 7.16 -0.71
CA LEU A 143 -2.88 6.87 -1.14
C LEU A 143 -2.50 5.45 -0.71
N TYR A 144 -2.01 4.64 -1.63
CA TYR A 144 -1.47 3.32 -1.35
C TYR A 144 0.02 3.25 -1.69
N CYS A 145 0.77 2.59 -0.85
CA CYS A 145 2.18 2.28 -1.09
C CYS A 145 2.48 0.92 -0.46
N ALA A 146 3.01 -0.01 -1.25
CA ALA A 146 3.64 -1.18 -0.67
C ALA A 146 4.98 -0.77 -0.02
N ASP A 147 5.31 -1.37 1.12
CA ASP A 147 6.55 -1.08 1.86
C ASP A 147 7.78 -1.68 1.18
N HIS A 148 7.63 -2.86 0.57
CA HIS A 148 8.65 -3.53 -0.25
C HIS A 148 7.99 -4.52 -1.22
N GLY A 149 8.75 -4.96 -2.19
CA GLY A 149 8.43 -6.13 -3.01
C GLY A 149 9.10 -7.39 -2.46
N GLU A 150 9.00 -8.50 -3.19
CA GLU A 150 9.51 -9.80 -2.79
C GLU A 150 10.37 -10.43 -3.89
N ASP A 151 11.44 -11.10 -3.51
CA ASP A 151 12.10 -12.09 -4.37
C ASP A 151 11.36 -13.44 -4.24
N ILE A 152 11.01 -14.05 -5.35
CA ILE A 152 10.32 -15.37 -5.38
C ILE A 152 11.09 -16.34 -6.30
N LEU A 153 12.39 -16.48 -6.05
CA LEU A 153 13.30 -17.30 -6.86
C LEU A 153 13.33 -16.86 -8.34
N ASP A 154 13.21 -15.55 -8.59
CA ASP A 154 13.03 -14.96 -9.93
C ASP A 154 14.24 -15.12 -10.85
N ASP A 155 15.43 -15.27 -10.28
CA ASP A 155 16.67 -15.36 -11.04
C ASP A 155 17.63 -16.44 -10.49
N GLU A 156 18.86 -16.50 -11.06
CA GLU A 156 19.89 -17.47 -10.69
C GLU A 156 20.40 -17.33 -9.25
N ARG A 157 20.15 -16.20 -8.59
CA ARG A 157 20.55 -15.95 -7.19
C ARG A 157 19.69 -16.72 -6.19
N GLU A 158 18.57 -17.30 -6.62
CA GLU A 158 17.64 -18.10 -5.83
C GLU A 158 17.19 -17.44 -4.53
N ARG A 159 17.01 -16.13 -4.56
CA ARG A 159 16.56 -15.37 -3.39
C ARG A 159 15.08 -15.57 -3.15
N PHE A 160 14.71 -15.50 -1.88
CA PHE A 160 13.33 -15.57 -1.44
C PHE A 160 13.07 -14.57 -0.33
N LEU A 161 11.90 -13.90 -0.36
CA LEU A 161 11.51 -12.79 0.52
C LEU A 161 12.38 -11.53 0.34
N HIS A 162 12.38 -10.67 1.35
CA HIS A 162 13.04 -9.35 1.33
C HIS A 162 14.21 -9.20 2.33
N ALA A 163 14.48 -10.21 3.14
CA ALA A 163 15.51 -10.15 4.20
C ALA A 163 16.95 -10.43 3.70
N SER A 164 17.23 -10.21 2.43
CA SER A 164 18.57 -10.38 1.86
C SER A 164 19.51 -9.22 2.22
N PRO A 165 20.81 -9.46 2.49
CA PRO A 165 21.79 -8.41 2.73
C PRO A 165 21.96 -7.41 1.57
N THR A 166 21.63 -7.84 0.35
CA THR A 166 21.68 -7.01 -0.85
C THR A 166 20.27 -6.91 -1.44
N THR A 167 19.70 -5.72 -1.47
CA THR A 167 18.39 -5.46 -2.04
C THR A 167 18.38 -5.72 -3.54
N THR A 168 17.31 -6.29 -4.04
CA THR A 168 17.09 -6.55 -5.47
C THR A 168 16.12 -5.52 -6.08
N PHE A 169 16.05 -5.52 -7.41
CA PHE A 169 15.03 -4.75 -8.12
C PHE A 169 13.62 -5.19 -7.71
N TYR A 170 13.39 -6.49 -7.53
CA TYR A 170 12.09 -7.06 -7.14
C TYR A 170 11.60 -6.56 -5.78
N GLN A 171 12.52 -6.31 -4.84
CA GLN A 171 12.21 -5.75 -3.53
C GLN A 171 11.95 -4.24 -3.57
N LEU A 172 12.61 -3.50 -4.48
CA LEU A 172 12.53 -2.04 -4.57
C LEU A 172 11.40 -1.55 -5.47
N TYR A 173 10.97 -2.36 -6.43
CA TYR A 173 9.93 -1.98 -7.37
C TYR A 173 8.55 -2.23 -6.79
N VAL A 174 8.02 -1.24 -6.12
CA VAL A 174 6.75 -1.30 -5.37
C VAL A 174 5.62 -0.57 -6.06
N ALA A 175 4.40 -1.06 -5.86
CA ALA A 175 3.20 -0.40 -6.33
C ALA A 175 2.89 0.84 -5.47
N ASN A 176 2.66 1.96 -6.13
CA ASN A 176 2.15 3.19 -5.53
C ASN A 176 0.95 3.67 -6.31
N LEU A 177 -0.03 4.21 -5.58
CA LEU A 177 -1.29 4.60 -6.19
C LEU A 177 -1.97 5.69 -5.40
N GLY A 178 -2.56 6.63 -6.11
CA GLY A 178 -3.38 7.68 -5.56
C GLY A 178 -4.76 7.74 -6.22
N TRP A 179 -5.80 7.86 -5.43
CA TRP A 179 -7.14 8.17 -5.88
C TRP A 179 -7.63 9.43 -5.15
N PHE A 180 -8.41 10.24 -5.82
CA PHE A 180 -8.94 11.49 -5.30
C PHE A 180 -10.42 11.63 -5.72
N SER A 181 -11.29 11.99 -4.77
CA SER A 181 -12.70 12.23 -5.07
C SER A 181 -12.88 13.40 -6.05
N PRO A 182 -14.02 13.50 -6.73
CA PRO A 182 -14.31 14.67 -7.59
C PRO A 182 -14.19 15.99 -6.83
N GLU A 183 -14.62 16.01 -5.57
CA GLU A 183 -14.57 17.16 -4.67
C GLU A 183 -13.13 17.55 -4.36
N TYR A 184 -12.26 16.57 -4.05
CA TYR A 184 -10.83 16.79 -3.81
C TYR A 184 -10.14 17.37 -5.05
N ARG A 185 -10.46 16.84 -6.24
CA ARG A 185 -9.89 17.31 -7.51
C ARG A 185 -10.31 18.76 -7.84
N ARG A 186 -11.51 19.13 -7.47
CA ARG A 186 -12.05 20.49 -7.65
C ARG A 186 -11.40 21.47 -6.67
N GLU A 187 -11.27 21.08 -5.41
CA GLU A 187 -10.74 21.92 -4.34
C GLU A 187 -9.21 22.06 -4.38
N PHE A 188 -8.50 20.99 -4.76
CA PHE A 188 -7.02 20.92 -4.72
C PHE A 188 -6.40 20.45 -6.04
N PRO A 189 -6.70 21.09 -7.19
CA PRO A 189 -6.23 20.63 -8.50
C PRO A 189 -4.69 20.59 -8.60
N GLU A 190 -3.99 21.54 -7.98
CA GLU A 190 -2.54 21.60 -7.98
C GLU A 190 -1.89 20.44 -7.19
N LYS A 191 -2.55 19.94 -6.14
CA LYS A 191 -2.06 18.78 -5.37
C LYS A 191 -2.22 17.49 -6.16
N VAL A 192 -3.34 17.35 -6.87
CA VAL A 192 -3.60 16.20 -7.75
C VAL A 192 -2.59 16.16 -8.89
N GLU A 193 -2.30 17.31 -9.51
CA GLU A 193 -1.30 17.41 -10.58
C GLU A 193 0.12 17.11 -10.06
N ALA A 194 0.48 17.61 -8.88
CA ALA A 194 1.76 17.29 -8.23
C ALA A 194 1.89 15.80 -7.92
N ALA A 195 0.81 15.11 -7.53
CA ALA A 195 0.81 13.67 -7.29
C ALA A 195 0.98 12.84 -8.58
N ARG A 196 0.55 13.37 -9.74
CA ARG A 196 0.75 12.73 -11.05
C ARG A 196 2.18 12.83 -11.58
N ASN A 197 2.96 13.79 -11.08
CA ASN A 197 4.30 14.04 -11.59
C ASN A 197 5.37 13.40 -10.69
N PRO A 198 5.85 12.18 -11.01
CA PRO A 198 6.82 11.45 -10.17
C PRO A 198 8.18 12.15 -10.06
N LEU A 199 8.51 13.08 -10.96
CA LEU A 199 9.79 13.81 -10.94
C LEU A 199 9.89 14.82 -9.79
N HIS A 200 8.77 15.25 -9.21
CA HIS A 200 8.76 16.14 -8.04
C HIS A 200 9.14 15.42 -6.74
N VAL A 201 8.95 14.09 -6.69
CA VAL A 201 9.23 13.25 -5.53
C VAL A 201 10.73 12.94 -5.39
N SER A 202 11.48 12.87 -6.51
CA SER A 202 12.81 12.27 -6.52
C SER A 202 13.98 13.22 -6.19
N LYS A 203 13.83 14.53 -6.31
CA LYS A 203 15.01 15.41 -6.22
C LYS A 203 15.47 15.83 -4.83
N HIS A 204 14.67 15.74 -3.78
CA HIS A 204 15.08 16.24 -2.46
C HIS A 204 14.64 15.43 -1.23
N GLY A 205 13.95 14.32 -1.33
CA GLY A 205 13.56 13.49 -0.16
C GLY A 205 12.89 14.26 1.00
N ARG A 206 12.38 15.46 0.74
CA ARG A 206 11.76 16.32 1.73
C ARG A 206 10.44 16.84 1.18
N TYR A 207 9.35 16.19 1.56
CA TYR A 207 8.05 16.84 1.52
C TYR A 207 8.11 18.05 2.45
N ARG A 208 8.13 19.26 1.91
CA ARG A 208 7.76 20.46 2.67
C ARG A 208 6.25 20.45 2.79
N PHE A 209 5.76 19.99 3.91
CA PHE A 209 4.40 20.20 4.32
C PHE A 209 4.19 21.70 4.57
N ASP A 210 3.45 22.37 3.70
CA ASP A 210 3.04 23.77 3.91
C ASP A 210 1.83 23.77 4.86
N ARG A 211 2.08 24.10 6.12
CA ARG A 211 1.07 24.17 7.21
C ARG A 211 -0.12 25.09 6.90
N ARG A 212 0.00 26.01 5.95
CA ARG A 212 -1.05 27.01 5.67
C ARG A 212 -2.17 26.52 4.75
N ARG A 213 -2.04 25.30 4.18
CA ARG A 213 -2.96 24.76 3.16
C ARG A 213 -3.68 23.46 3.54
N LEU A 214 -3.58 23.02 4.78
CA LEU A 214 -4.31 21.85 5.28
C LEU A 214 -5.62 22.28 5.92
N HIS A 215 -6.54 22.82 5.14
CA HIS A 215 -7.93 22.94 5.55
C HIS A 215 -8.76 21.84 4.88
N ARG A 216 -9.43 21.05 5.71
CA ARG A 216 -10.49 20.09 5.35
C ARG A 216 -10.19 19.15 4.18
N SER A 217 -9.46 18.08 4.42
CA SER A 217 -9.40 16.93 3.50
C SER A 217 -8.84 15.70 4.20
N GLY A 218 -9.69 14.69 4.39
CA GLY A 218 -9.25 13.36 4.84
C GLY A 218 -8.28 12.72 3.83
N LEU A 219 -7.24 12.06 4.31
CA LEU A 219 -6.30 11.30 3.50
C LEU A 219 -6.54 9.81 3.74
N LEU A 220 -6.86 9.09 2.70
CA LEU A 220 -7.00 7.63 2.71
C LEU A 220 -6.11 6.97 1.66
N VAL A 221 -5.72 5.72 1.87
CA VAL A 221 -4.72 5.03 1.06
C VAL A 221 -5.35 3.97 0.15
N GLY A 222 -5.21 4.02 -1.19
CA GLY A 222 -5.70 3.03 -2.15
C GLY A 222 -5.57 3.35 -3.64
N GLN A 223 -5.83 2.44 -4.49
CA GLN A 223 -5.41 2.34 -5.89
C GLN A 223 -6.47 2.68 -6.96
N SER A 224 -6.07 3.24 -8.10
CA SER A 224 -6.28 2.83 -9.51
C SER A 224 -5.76 3.82 -10.57
N ASP A 225 -5.38 3.28 -11.75
CA ASP A 225 -5.15 3.94 -13.04
C ASP A 225 -3.95 4.89 -13.19
N ILE A 226 -2.77 4.49 -12.71
CA ILE A 226 -1.52 5.01 -13.29
C ILE A 226 -0.75 3.84 -13.90
N ARG A 227 -0.88 3.64 -15.21
CA ARG A 227 0.09 2.84 -15.97
C ARG A 227 1.42 3.59 -15.97
N LEU A 228 2.41 3.03 -15.28
CA LEU A 228 3.78 3.48 -15.47
C LEU A 228 4.24 3.06 -16.86
N PRO A 229 4.92 3.96 -17.62
CA PRO A 229 5.49 3.60 -18.92
C PRO A 229 6.48 2.44 -18.74
N GLY A 230 6.25 1.31 -19.42
CA GLY A 230 7.19 0.19 -19.47
C GLY A 230 6.82 -1.06 -18.66
N THR A 231 5.66 -1.11 -18.02
CA THR A 231 5.19 -2.36 -17.37
C THR A 231 4.44 -3.23 -18.37
N ALA A 232 5.03 -4.36 -18.73
CA ALA A 232 4.31 -5.43 -19.45
C ALA A 232 3.20 -6.02 -18.54
N PRO A 233 2.06 -6.46 -19.12
CA PRO A 233 1.02 -7.14 -18.35
C PRO A 233 1.57 -8.36 -17.61
N LEU A 234 1.06 -8.65 -16.41
CA LEU A 234 1.46 -9.80 -15.58
C LEU A 234 1.41 -11.13 -16.34
N SER A 235 0.57 -11.25 -17.37
CA SER A 235 0.50 -12.41 -18.28
C SER A 235 1.78 -12.67 -19.11
N GLU A 236 2.71 -11.73 -19.18
CA GLU A 236 3.97 -11.89 -19.93
C GLU A 236 5.15 -12.32 -19.04
N ARG A 237 4.99 -12.39 -17.72
CA ARG A 237 6.06 -12.84 -16.80
C ARG A 237 6.37 -14.33 -16.89
N SER A 238 5.48 -15.13 -17.46
CA SER A 238 5.63 -16.58 -17.57
C SER A 238 6.33 -17.08 -18.85
N GLN A 239 6.92 -16.18 -19.67
CA GLN A 239 7.70 -16.63 -20.82
C GLN A 239 9.19 -16.71 -20.45
N PRO A 240 9.78 -17.92 -20.40
CA PRO A 240 11.21 -18.07 -20.24
C PRO A 240 11.90 -17.59 -21.53
N GLY A 241 12.76 -16.57 -21.43
CA GLY A 241 13.66 -16.22 -22.52
C GLY A 241 13.78 -14.75 -22.93
N ARG A 242 13.23 -13.78 -22.21
CA ARG A 242 13.55 -12.36 -22.47
C ARG A 242 14.59 -11.86 -21.48
N SER A 243 15.82 -11.68 -21.96
CA SER A 243 16.89 -10.95 -21.27
C SER A 243 16.51 -9.46 -21.17
N PHE A 244 16.46 -8.94 -19.95
CA PHE A 244 16.36 -7.50 -19.71
C PHE A 244 17.72 -6.83 -19.98
N PRO A 245 17.75 -5.59 -20.46
CA PRO A 245 19.01 -4.89 -20.71
C PRO A 245 19.78 -4.69 -19.40
N GLU A 246 21.05 -5.10 -19.40
CA GLU A 246 21.99 -4.82 -18.32
C GLU A 246 22.18 -3.31 -18.15
N ASN A 247 21.92 -2.81 -16.95
CA ASN A 247 22.32 -1.47 -16.57
C ASN A 247 23.85 -1.40 -16.49
N ARG A 248 24.48 -0.72 -17.46
CA ARG A 248 25.88 -0.32 -17.34
C ARG A 248 26.01 0.71 -16.22
N PRO A 249 27.03 0.61 -15.37
CA PRO A 249 27.33 1.66 -14.40
C PRO A 249 27.73 2.94 -15.18
N VAL A 250 27.10 4.02 -14.80
CA VAL A 250 27.50 5.37 -15.25
C VAL A 250 28.77 5.73 -14.49
N GLY A 251 29.86 5.91 -15.23
CA GLY A 251 31.14 6.42 -14.71
C GLY A 251 31.07 7.88 -14.30
#